data_3a0e757d039c9fb83f1e497b1bf7c0db
#
_entry.id   3a0e757d039c9fb83f1e497b1bf7c0db
#
_cell.length_a   1.000
_cell.length_b   1.000
_cell.length_c   1.000
_cell.angle_alpha   90.00
_cell.angle_beta   90.00
_cell.angle_gamma   90.00
#
_symmetry.space_group_name_H-M   'P 1'
#
loop_
_entity.id
_entity.type
_entity.pdbx_description
1 polymer ?
#
loop_
_entity_poly.entity_id
_entity_poly.type
_entity_poly.pdbx_seq_one_letter_code
_entity_poly.pdbx_strand_id
1 'polypeptide(L)'
;MPNDMSIECYLAKGGVLSNPSNVPPRYRAELLKLMTSFVDSELAGAAGFADMINHGPGIKSRIAAAKIVLEKTDHADKVLKIMAEFGVDAERYAIHHPWTARLDRSADIGTRRVEHDMRLAVFNYPLTTWADAVVMNLLMGRAVAVHMADFQMVSYQPLAEAFRSIAPVEARHAELAQEGLVALIAMTDAQELQASVNYWWPRVAESFGGADETRLEALKAMGLRRITSDEMRARWEAETDGILKQIGLQSG
;
A
#
# COMPACT_ATOMS: atom_id res chain seq x y z
N MET A 1 13.52 -24.33 -15.18
CA MET A 1 12.31 -25.19 -15.27
C MET A 1 12.50 -26.15 -16.43
N PRO A 2 11.99 -27.40 -16.39
CA PRO A 2 11.86 -28.23 -17.58
C PRO A 2 11.03 -27.46 -18.62
N ASN A 3 11.45 -27.50 -19.90
CA ASN A 3 10.91 -26.63 -20.96
C ASN A 3 9.40 -26.72 -21.26
N ASP A 4 8.67 -27.67 -20.65
CA ASP A 4 7.25 -27.94 -20.94
C ASP A 4 6.31 -27.88 -19.72
N MET A 5 6.80 -27.46 -18.55
CA MET A 5 5.97 -27.42 -17.34
C MET A 5 5.38 -26.03 -17.12
N SER A 6 4.04 -25.92 -17.02
CA SER A 6 3.40 -24.64 -16.63
C SER A 6 3.85 -24.21 -15.23
N ILE A 7 3.82 -22.89 -14.96
CA ILE A 7 4.21 -22.33 -13.67
C ILE A 7 3.33 -22.86 -12.54
N GLU A 8 2.05 -23.03 -12.80
CA GLU A 8 1.06 -23.56 -11.88
C GLU A 8 1.42 -24.99 -11.46
N CYS A 9 1.79 -25.82 -12.46
CA CYS A 9 2.19 -27.20 -12.23
C CYS A 9 3.54 -27.28 -11.48
N TYR A 10 4.46 -26.35 -11.74
CA TYR A 10 5.75 -26.26 -11.04
C TYR A 10 5.54 -25.91 -9.56
N LEU A 11 4.73 -24.89 -9.28
CA LEU A 11 4.42 -24.46 -7.90
C LEU A 11 3.63 -25.54 -7.14
N ALA A 12 2.65 -26.18 -7.78
CA ALA A 12 1.86 -27.26 -7.17
C ALA A 12 2.72 -28.48 -6.79
N LYS A 13 3.85 -28.68 -7.44
CA LYS A 13 4.84 -29.73 -7.10
C LYS A 13 5.90 -29.28 -6.07
N GLY A 14 5.69 -28.12 -5.42
CA GLY A 14 6.62 -27.57 -4.44
C GLY A 14 7.83 -26.83 -5.06
N GLY A 15 7.73 -26.48 -6.33
CA GLY A 15 8.76 -25.66 -7.00
C GLY A 15 8.88 -24.27 -6.35
N VAL A 16 10.10 -23.74 -6.29
CA VAL A 16 10.42 -22.44 -5.67
C VAL A 16 10.92 -21.46 -6.73
N LEU A 17 10.36 -20.25 -6.73
CA LEU A 17 10.80 -19.15 -7.57
C LEU A 17 11.69 -18.22 -6.73
N SER A 18 12.99 -18.26 -6.97
CA SER A 18 14.00 -17.53 -6.18
C SER A 18 14.99 -16.73 -7.01
N ASN A 19 14.91 -16.85 -8.35
CA ASN A 19 15.84 -16.17 -9.26
C ASN A 19 15.10 -15.72 -10.52
N PRO A 20 15.39 -14.54 -11.09
CA PRO A 20 14.78 -14.06 -12.33
C PRO A 20 14.89 -15.02 -13.51
N SER A 21 15.94 -15.85 -13.57
CA SER A 21 16.14 -16.83 -14.65
C SER A 21 15.13 -17.99 -14.64
N ASN A 22 14.51 -18.29 -13.50
CA ASN A 22 13.49 -19.34 -13.40
C ASN A 22 12.04 -18.80 -13.38
N VAL A 23 11.86 -17.53 -13.76
CA VAL A 23 10.57 -16.85 -13.79
C VAL A 23 10.06 -16.72 -15.23
N PRO A 24 8.92 -17.34 -15.60
CA PRO A 24 8.36 -17.23 -16.96
C PRO A 24 7.92 -15.81 -17.31
N PRO A 25 7.88 -15.43 -18.60
CA PRO A 25 7.57 -14.06 -19.01
C PRO A 25 6.22 -13.53 -18.50
N ARG A 26 5.15 -14.35 -18.53
CA ARG A 26 3.82 -13.96 -18.06
C ARG A 26 3.82 -13.71 -16.54
N TYR A 27 4.44 -14.60 -15.78
CA TYR A 27 4.58 -14.44 -14.34
C TYR A 27 5.42 -13.19 -14.01
N ARG A 28 6.55 -13.01 -14.70
CA ARG A 28 7.42 -11.84 -14.55
C ARG A 28 6.65 -10.54 -14.75
N ALA A 29 5.77 -10.46 -15.75
CA ALA A 29 4.98 -9.27 -16.02
C ALA A 29 4.04 -8.93 -14.84
N GLU A 30 3.34 -9.91 -14.28
CA GLU A 30 2.45 -9.69 -13.13
C GLU A 30 3.22 -9.41 -11.84
N LEU A 31 4.35 -10.09 -11.62
CA LEU A 31 5.24 -9.81 -10.49
C LEU A 31 5.79 -8.37 -10.53
N LEU A 32 6.24 -7.91 -11.70
CA LEU A 32 6.71 -6.53 -11.87
C LEU A 32 5.59 -5.52 -11.63
N LYS A 33 4.37 -5.77 -12.09
CA LYS A 33 3.21 -4.89 -11.80
C LYS A 33 2.94 -4.79 -10.30
N LEU A 34 3.04 -5.90 -9.56
CA LEU A 34 2.88 -5.90 -8.10
C LEU A 34 3.96 -5.04 -7.43
N MET A 35 5.23 -5.27 -7.79
CA MET A 35 6.36 -4.52 -7.23
C MET A 35 6.28 -3.03 -7.56
N THR A 36 5.98 -2.68 -8.82
CA THR A 36 5.81 -1.30 -9.26
C THR A 36 4.69 -0.60 -8.50
N SER A 37 3.52 -1.26 -8.37
CA SER A 37 2.40 -0.68 -7.60
C SER A 37 2.77 -0.43 -6.14
N PHE A 38 3.53 -1.32 -5.52
CA PHE A 38 4.02 -1.15 -4.17
C PHE A 38 5.00 0.02 -4.05
N VAL A 39 6.05 0.03 -4.89
CA VAL A 39 7.09 1.07 -4.88
C VAL A 39 6.50 2.46 -5.10
N ASP A 40 5.65 2.63 -6.14
CA ASP A 40 5.05 3.92 -6.46
C ASP A 40 4.14 4.42 -5.33
N SER A 41 3.42 3.51 -4.67
CA SER A 41 2.57 3.84 -3.53
C SER A 41 3.37 4.24 -2.29
N GLU A 42 4.47 3.53 -1.99
CA GLU A 42 5.35 3.87 -0.88
C GLU A 42 6.03 5.23 -1.08
N LEU A 43 6.57 5.49 -2.28
CA LEU A 43 7.21 6.77 -2.59
C LEU A 43 6.20 7.93 -2.56
N ALA A 44 5.00 7.74 -3.10
CA ALA A 44 3.95 8.76 -3.06
C ALA A 44 3.41 8.98 -1.64
N GLY A 45 3.27 7.92 -0.85
CA GLY A 45 2.91 8.00 0.56
C GLY A 45 3.96 8.74 1.38
N ALA A 46 5.25 8.40 1.19
CA ALA A 46 6.36 9.10 1.83
C ALA A 46 6.37 10.58 1.50
N ALA A 47 6.21 10.97 0.22
CA ALA A 47 6.17 12.36 -0.20
C ALA A 47 5.00 13.12 0.45
N GLY A 48 3.79 12.55 0.46
CA GLY A 48 2.63 13.18 1.11
C GLY A 48 2.84 13.41 2.61
N PHE A 49 3.44 12.45 3.32
CA PHE A 49 3.78 12.61 4.73
C PHE A 49 4.91 13.61 4.97
N ALA A 50 5.91 13.69 4.08
CA ALA A 50 6.99 14.66 4.17
C ALA A 50 6.44 16.10 4.15
N ASP A 51 5.47 16.39 3.29
CA ASP A 51 4.79 17.69 3.23
C ASP A 51 4.07 18.03 4.54
N MET A 52 3.63 17.02 5.30
CA MET A 52 2.87 17.20 6.54
C MET A 52 3.70 17.27 7.82
N ILE A 53 5.01 17.00 7.79
CA ILE A 53 5.87 16.98 8.99
C ILE A 53 5.77 18.29 9.77
N ASN A 54 5.79 19.44 9.08
CA ASN A 54 5.74 20.75 9.71
C ASN A 54 4.35 21.10 10.29
N HIS A 55 3.30 20.41 9.90
CA HIS A 55 1.93 20.57 10.41
C HIS A 55 1.68 19.78 11.71
N GLY A 56 2.59 18.89 12.07
CA GLY A 56 2.49 18.12 13.32
C GLY A 56 2.43 19.02 14.56
N PRO A 57 1.46 18.81 15.48
CA PRO A 57 1.18 19.71 16.60
C PRO A 57 2.27 19.73 17.69
N GLY A 58 3.24 18.85 17.60
CA GLY A 58 4.34 18.81 18.58
C GLY A 58 5.50 17.94 18.09
N ILE A 59 6.59 17.93 18.83
CA ILE A 59 7.83 17.25 18.43
C ILE A 59 7.62 15.74 18.24
N LYS A 60 6.80 15.09 19.07
CA LYS A 60 6.52 13.65 18.97
C LYS A 60 5.81 13.31 17.68
N SER A 61 4.80 14.10 17.28
CA SER A 61 4.07 13.93 16.03
C SER A 61 4.98 14.11 14.81
N ARG A 62 5.88 15.10 14.86
CA ARG A 62 6.86 15.35 13.79
C ARG A 62 7.90 14.22 13.69
N ILE A 63 8.36 13.69 14.82
CA ILE A 63 9.26 12.53 14.85
C ILE A 63 8.56 11.30 14.25
N ALA A 64 7.30 11.04 14.62
CA ALA A 64 6.53 9.91 14.08
C ALA A 64 6.36 10.04 12.55
N ALA A 65 5.96 11.21 12.04
CA ALA A 65 5.83 11.46 10.62
C ALA A 65 7.16 11.29 9.87
N ALA A 66 8.26 11.86 10.39
CA ALA A 66 9.58 11.74 9.77
C ALA A 66 10.07 10.28 9.74
N LYS A 67 9.78 9.51 10.80
CA LYS A 67 10.09 8.08 10.85
C LYS A 67 9.31 7.31 9.80
N ILE A 68 8.01 7.56 9.65
CA ILE A 68 7.17 6.94 8.61
C ILE A 68 7.72 7.25 7.22
N VAL A 69 8.10 8.50 6.95
CA VAL A 69 8.72 8.91 5.67
C VAL A 69 9.99 8.11 5.38
N LEU A 70 10.89 8.02 6.35
CA LEU A 70 12.14 7.27 6.22
C LEU A 70 11.87 5.79 5.93
N GLU A 71 11.01 5.17 6.73
CA GLU A 71 10.72 3.74 6.63
C GLU A 71 9.99 3.38 5.33
N LYS A 72 9.04 4.21 4.84
CA LYS A 72 8.41 4.01 3.54
C LYS A 72 9.39 4.12 2.37
N THR A 73 10.31 5.06 2.45
CA THR A 73 11.37 5.19 1.43
C THR A 73 12.30 3.97 1.44
N ASP A 74 12.65 3.43 2.62
CA ASP A 74 13.43 2.20 2.77
C ASP A 74 12.68 0.96 2.23
N HIS A 75 11.36 0.89 2.45
CA HIS A 75 10.52 -0.17 1.87
C HIS A 75 10.53 -0.14 0.33
N ALA A 76 10.41 1.05 -0.26
CA ALA A 76 10.50 1.22 -1.71
C ALA A 76 11.88 0.79 -2.24
N ASP A 77 12.97 1.19 -1.59
CA ASP A 77 14.35 0.83 -1.96
C ASP A 77 14.58 -0.69 -1.91
N LYS A 78 14.07 -1.37 -0.87
CA LYS A 78 14.15 -2.84 -0.78
C LYS A 78 13.51 -3.54 -1.98
N VAL A 79 12.32 -3.09 -2.39
CA VAL A 79 11.62 -3.69 -3.54
C VAL A 79 12.24 -3.26 -4.87
N LEU A 80 12.74 -2.03 -4.99
CA LEU A 80 13.49 -1.57 -6.16
C LEU A 80 14.75 -2.40 -6.42
N LYS A 81 15.46 -2.81 -5.36
CA LYS A 81 16.62 -3.73 -5.49
C LYS A 81 16.21 -5.08 -6.09
N ILE A 82 15.05 -5.60 -5.72
CA ILE A 82 14.52 -6.83 -6.33
C ILE A 82 14.14 -6.57 -7.80
N MET A 83 13.51 -5.44 -8.11
CA MET A 83 13.18 -5.07 -9.49
C MET A 83 14.43 -4.92 -10.36
N ALA A 84 15.54 -4.44 -9.80
CA ALA A 84 16.83 -4.33 -10.51
C ALA A 84 17.37 -5.70 -10.96
N GLU A 85 17.14 -6.77 -10.19
CA GLU A 85 17.49 -8.14 -10.63
C GLU A 85 16.73 -8.56 -11.90
N PHE A 86 15.58 -7.96 -12.17
CA PHE A 86 14.79 -8.13 -13.39
C PHE A 86 15.20 -7.18 -14.52
N GLY A 87 16.24 -6.38 -14.32
CA GLY A 87 16.79 -5.45 -15.32
C GLY A 87 16.14 -4.05 -15.30
N VAL A 88 15.42 -3.70 -14.24
CA VAL A 88 14.93 -2.33 -14.02
C VAL A 88 16.10 -1.47 -13.55
N ASP A 89 16.30 -0.32 -14.17
CA ASP A 89 17.23 0.70 -13.68
C ASP A 89 16.57 1.43 -12.50
N ALA A 90 16.88 0.98 -11.29
CA ALA A 90 16.25 1.46 -10.07
C ALA A 90 16.54 2.94 -9.79
N GLU A 91 17.74 3.43 -10.10
CA GLU A 91 18.11 4.84 -9.92
C GLU A 91 17.33 5.73 -10.88
N ARG A 92 17.34 5.39 -12.17
CA ARG A 92 16.56 6.11 -13.17
C ARG A 92 15.07 6.07 -12.88
N TYR A 93 14.55 4.93 -12.41
CA TYR A 93 13.15 4.78 -12.01
C TYR A 93 12.78 5.76 -10.91
N ALA A 94 13.55 5.80 -9.84
CA ALA A 94 13.33 6.69 -8.71
C ALA A 94 13.38 8.17 -9.13
N ILE A 95 14.35 8.58 -9.95
CA ILE A 95 14.51 9.99 -10.38
C ILE A 95 13.34 10.46 -11.26
N HIS A 96 12.77 9.60 -12.09
CA HIS A 96 11.75 9.99 -13.07
C HIS A 96 10.31 9.77 -12.59
N HIS A 97 10.10 9.09 -11.47
CA HIS A 97 8.75 8.85 -10.97
C HIS A 97 8.11 10.12 -10.39
N PRO A 98 6.87 10.46 -10.79
CA PRO A 98 6.21 11.70 -10.36
C PRO A 98 5.54 11.58 -8.99
N TRP A 99 6.14 10.95 -7.99
CA TRP A 99 5.53 10.63 -6.70
C TRP A 99 5.01 11.83 -5.90
N THR A 100 5.51 13.04 -6.18
CA THR A 100 5.07 14.28 -5.53
C THR A 100 3.84 14.90 -6.22
N ALA A 101 3.49 14.46 -7.45
CA ALA A 101 2.34 14.98 -8.16
C ALA A 101 1.04 14.63 -7.41
N ARG A 102 0.13 15.61 -7.33
CA ARG A 102 -1.19 15.46 -6.73
C ARG A 102 -2.27 16.00 -7.66
N LEU A 103 -3.43 15.38 -7.59
CA LEU A 103 -4.65 15.86 -8.23
C LEU A 103 -5.30 16.97 -7.38
N ASP A 104 -6.25 17.67 -7.98
CA ASP A 104 -7.17 18.50 -7.20
C ASP A 104 -7.94 17.63 -6.20
N ARG A 105 -8.19 18.17 -4.99
CA ARG A 105 -8.89 17.45 -3.92
C ARG A 105 -10.31 17.02 -4.32
N SER A 106 -10.96 17.78 -5.20
CA SER A 106 -12.32 17.49 -5.70
C SER A 106 -12.34 16.46 -6.83
N ALA A 107 -11.17 16.07 -7.39
CA ALA A 107 -11.12 15.07 -8.42
C ALA A 107 -11.61 13.71 -7.90
N ASP A 108 -12.25 12.94 -8.78
CA ASP A 108 -12.61 11.55 -8.53
C ASP A 108 -12.10 10.68 -9.69
N ILE A 109 -11.11 9.85 -9.40
CA ILE A 109 -10.55 8.92 -10.37
C ILE A 109 -10.94 7.46 -10.10
N GLY A 110 -11.66 7.20 -8.99
CA GLY A 110 -12.01 5.84 -8.58
C GLY A 110 -10.76 4.95 -8.47
N THR A 111 -10.83 3.77 -9.04
CA THR A 111 -9.72 2.80 -9.07
C THR A 111 -8.73 3.03 -10.23
N ARG A 112 -8.93 4.05 -11.06
CA ARG A 112 -8.08 4.32 -12.24
C ARG A 112 -6.68 4.73 -11.82
N ARG A 113 -5.71 4.34 -12.66
CA ARG A 113 -4.31 4.76 -12.52
C ARG A 113 -3.99 5.86 -13.52
N VAL A 114 -3.08 6.74 -13.14
CA VAL A 114 -2.51 7.73 -14.04
C VAL A 114 -1.53 7.03 -14.98
N GLU A 115 -1.41 7.49 -16.21
CA GLU A 115 -0.49 6.91 -17.19
C GLU A 115 0.95 6.95 -16.67
N HIS A 116 1.68 5.85 -16.85
CA HIS A 116 3.05 5.63 -16.36
C HIS A 116 3.24 5.70 -14.83
N ASP A 117 2.15 5.60 -14.06
CA ASP A 117 2.20 5.63 -12.61
C ASP A 117 1.32 4.50 -12.03
N MET A 118 1.94 3.59 -11.30
CA MET A 118 1.27 2.42 -10.76
C MET A 118 0.85 2.58 -9.29
N ARG A 119 0.99 3.79 -8.71
CA ARG A 119 0.50 4.05 -7.35
C ARG A 119 -1.00 3.74 -7.23
N LEU A 120 -1.43 3.37 -6.05
CA LEU A 120 -2.86 3.26 -5.74
C LEU A 120 -3.52 4.65 -5.85
N ALA A 121 -4.76 4.69 -6.33
CA ALA A 121 -5.49 5.92 -6.63
C ALA A 121 -5.50 6.90 -5.44
N VAL A 122 -5.63 6.39 -4.21
CA VAL A 122 -5.65 7.17 -2.97
C VAL A 122 -4.43 8.08 -2.80
N PHE A 123 -3.25 7.68 -3.28
CA PHE A 123 -2.03 8.46 -3.17
C PHE A 123 -1.89 9.60 -4.18
N ASN A 124 -2.88 9.78 -5.07
CA ASN A 124 -2.95 10.95 -5.95
C ASN A 124 -3.62 12.16 -5.29
N TYR A 125 -4.28 11.99 -4.14
CA TYR A 125 -4.97 13.08 -3.46
C TYR A 125 -4.08 13.77 -2.43
N PRO A 126 -4.18 15.12 -2.29
CA PRO A 126 -3.37 15.87 -1.35
C PRO A 126 -3.86 15.68 0.09
N LEU A 127 -2.93 15.59 1.03
CA LEU A 127 -3.18 15.81 2.44
C LEU A 127 -3.23 17.32 2.67
N THR A 128 -4.28 17.85 3.27
CA THR A 128 -4.44 19.30 3.46
C THR A 128 -4.33 19.74 4.91
N THR A 129 -4.58 18.84 5.85
CA THR A 129 -4.50 19.10 7.28
C THR A 129 -3.74 17.98 7.99
N TRP A 130 -3.32 18.25 9.22
CA TRP A 130 -2.74 17.19 10.06
C TRP A 130 -3.77 16.10 10.39
N ALA A 131 -5.04 16.46 10.55
CA ALA A 131 -6.13 15.50 10.70
C ALA A 131 -6.24 14.56 9.50
N ASP A 132 -6.18 15.11 8.26
CA ASP A 132 -6.12 14.29 7.04
C ASP A 132 -4.95 13.29 7.07
N ALA A 133 -3.75 13.75 7.44
CA ALA A 133 -2.57 12.91 7.49
C ALA A 133 -2.73 11.73 8.47
N VAL A 134 -3.26 12.00 9.65
CA VAL A 134 -3.45 10.97 10.68
C VAL A 134 -4.59 10.02 10.31
N VAL A 135 -5.74 10.54 9.86
CA VAL A 135 -6.89 9.71 9.44
C VAL A 135 -6.52 8.85 8.24
N MET A 136 -5.94 9.44 7.19
CA MET A 136 -5.54 8.69 6.00
C MET A 136 -4.51 7.59 6.35
N ASN A 137 -3.53 7.90 7.22
CA ASN A 137 -2.55 6.92 7.63
C ASN A 137 -3.17 5.77 8.45
N LEU A 138 -4.16 6.04 9.31
CA LEU A 138 -4.90 4.98 9.99
C LEU A 138 -5.64 4.10 9.00
N LEU A 139 -6.47 4.69 8.15
CA LEU A 139 -7.30 3.95 7.18
C LEU A 139 -6.43 3.14 6.21
N MET A 140 -5.44 3.80 5.60
CA MET A 140 -4.55 3.13 4.65
C MET A 140 -3.62 2.13 5.33
N GLY A 141 -3.13 2.41 6.54
CA GLY A 141 -2.30 1.49 7.30
C GLY A 141 -3.03 0.18 7.63
N ARG A 142 -4.33 0.24 7.95
CA ARG A 142 -5.17 -0.95 8.11
C ARG A 142 -5.39 -1.69 6.78
N ALA A 143 -5.57 -0.97 5.67
CA ALA A 143 -5.64 -1.58 4.34
C ALA A 143 -4.31 -2.27 3.97
N VAL A 144 -3.17 -1.62 4.23
CA VAL A 144 -1.83 -2.20 4.02
C VAL A 144 -1.64 -3.46 4.85
N ALA A 145 -2.10 -3.51 6.10
CA ALA A 145 -2.00 -4.72 6.93
C ALA A 145 -2.72 -5.92 6.29
N VAL A 146 -3.92 -5.69 5.72
CA VAL A 146 -4.67 -6.73 4.99
C VAL A 146 -3.92 -7.17 3.73
N HIS A 147 -3.38 -6.23 2.95
CA HIS A 147 -2.57 -6.56 1.77
C HIS A 147 -1.28 -7.30 2.13
N MET A 148 -0.58 -6.89 3.20
CA MET A 148 0.66 -7.52 3.64
C MET A 148 0.45 -8.97 4.08
N ALA A 149 -0.70 -9.31 4.68
CA ALA A 149 -1.04 -10.69 5.02
C ALA A 149 -1.05 -11.61 3.78
N ASP A 150 -1.42 -11.08 2.61
CA ASP A 150 -1.38 -11.80 1.34
C ASP A 150 0.02 -11.74 0.69
N PHE A 151 0.64 -10.57 0.64
CA PHE A 151 1.93 -10.32 0.00
C PHE A 151 3.11 -11.11 0.59
N GLN A 152 3.09 -11.35 1.91
CA GLN A 152 4.09 -12.19 2.59
C GLN A 152 4.13 -13.63 2.07
N MET A 153 3.09 -14.05 1.34
CA MET A 153 2.88 -15.40 0.87
C MET A 153 3.04 -15.54 -0.66
N VAL A 154 3.50 -14.48 -1.36
CA VAL A 154 3.72 -14.56 -2.81
C VAL A 154 4.76 -15.62 -3.15
N SER A 155 4.60 -16.26 -4.30
CA SER A 155 5.39 -17.40 -4.71
C SER A 155 6.83 -17.08 -5.14
N TYR A 156 7.16 -15.79 -5.36
CA TYR A 156 8.54 -15.34 -5.57
C TYR A 156 9.20 -15.07 -4.20
N GLN A 157 10.09 -15.97 -3.81
CA GLN A 157 10.67 -16.00 -2.47
C GLN A 157 11.35 -14.69 -2.03
N PRO A 158 12.22 -14.05 -2.85
CA PRO A 158 12.87 -12.81 -2.41
C PRO A 158 11.88 -11.68 -2.09
N LEU A 159 10.79 -11.56 -2.86
CA LEU A 159 9.75 -10.57 -2.59
C LEU A 159 8.92 -10.92 -1.34
N ALA A 160 8.58 -12.18 -1.16
CA ALA A 160 7.90 -12.63 0.06
C ALA A 160 8.73 -12.35 1.33
N GLU A 161 10.04 -12.56 1.28
CA GLU A 161 10.96 -12.25 2.39
C GLU A 161 11.05 -10.75 2.66
N ALA A 162 11.13 -9.92 1.60
CA ALA A 162 11.05 -8.48 1.74
C ALA A 162 9.76 -8.04 2.42
N PHE A 163 8.61 -8.52 1.98
CA PHE A 163 7.32 -8.20 2.60
C PHE A 163 7.19 -8.68 4.05
N ARG A 164 7.77 -9.84 4.42
CA ARG A 164 7.82 -10.28 5.82
C ARG A 164 8.65 -9.33 6.69
N SER A 165 9.69 -8.71 6.14
CA SER A 165 10.48 -7.71 6.86
C SER A 165 9.79 -6.35 6.97
N ILE A 166 8.95 -6.00 5.99
CA ILE A 166 8.20 -4.73 5.90
C ILE A 166 6.94 -4.76 6.77
N ALA A 167 6.21 -5.86 6.76
CA ALA A 167 4.89 -5.97 7.41
C ALA A 167 4.86 -5.51 8.89
N PRO A 168 5.81 -5.86 9.78
CA PRO A 168 5.78 -5.40 11.16
C PRO A 168 6.02 -3.88 11.28
N VAL A 169 6.75 -3.28 10.34
CA VAL A 169 7.00 -1.83 10.31
C VAL A 169 5.72 -1.11 9.87
N GLU A 170 5.05 -1.57 8.82
CA GLU A 170 3.75 -1.02 8.39
C GLU A 170 2.66 -1.18 9.47
N ALA A 171 2.64 -2.29 10.19
CA ALA A 171 1.75 -2.45 11.34
C ALA A 171 2.03 -1.37 12.41
N ARG A 172 3.29 -1.06 12.69
CA ARG A 172 3.65 0.01 13.62
C ARG A 172 3.24 1.39 13.13
N HIS A 173 3.27 1.65 11.80
CA HIS A 173 2.74 2.91 11.24
C HIS A 173 1.23 3.06 11.51
N ALA A 174 0.46 1.99 11.34
CA ALA A 174 -0.98 2.01 11.64
C ALA A 174 -1.26 2.24 13.14
N GLU A 175 -0.46 1.64 14.04
CA GLU A 175 -0.55 1.89 15.49
C GLU A 175 -0.23 3.35 15.84
N LEU A 176 0.85 3.91 15.27
CA LEU A 176 1.20 5.32 15.47
C LEU A 176 0.09 6.27 14.98
N ALA A 177 -0.56 5.92 13.88
CA ALA A 177 -1.70 6.68 13.38
C ALA A 177 -2.91 6.60 14.34
N GLN A 178 -3.19 5.43 14.88
CA GLN A 178 -4.25 5.24 15.88
C GLN A 178 -3.96 6.02 17.16
N GLU A 179 -2.74 5.95 17.68
CA GLU A 179 -2.28 6.74 18.83
C GLU A 179 -2.42 8.26 18.54
N GLY A 180 -2.02 8.67 17.34
CA GLY A 180 -2.15 10.05 16.86
C GLY A 180 -3.58 10.52 16.76
N LEU A 181 -4.50 9.67 16.26
CA LEU A 181 -5.91 10.00 16.17
C LEU A 181 -6.57 10.15 17.55
N VAL A 182 -6.26 9.24 18.48
CA VAL A 182 -6.74 9.36 19.87
C VAL A 182 -6.27 10.68 20.51
N ALA A 183 -5.02 11.08 20.26
CA ALA A 183 -4.52 12.36 20.76
C ALA A 183 -5.21 13.58 20.11
N LEU A 184 -5.57 13.47 18.83
CA LEU A 184 -6.26 14.55 18.10
C LEU A 184 -7.69 14.80 18.58
N ILE A 185 -8.42 13.78 19.01
CA ILE A 185 -9.80 13.89 19.51
C ILE A 185 -9.90 14.91 20.66
N ALA A 186 -8.86 15.01 21.48
CA ALA A 186 -8.83 15.95 22.59
C ALA A 186 -8.54 17.41 22.18
N MET A 187 -8.10 17.65 20.94
CA MET A 187 -7.58 18.94 20.46
C MET A 187 -8.25 19.46 19.19
N THR A 188 -9.02 18.64 18.52
CA THR A 188 -9.62 18.94 17.21
C THR A 188 -11.15 18.75 17.30
N ASP A 189 -11.90 19.56 16.57
CA ASP A 189 -13.34 19.39 16.46
C ASP A 189 -13.67 18.01 15.86
N ALA A 190 -14.60 17.31 16.51
CA ALA A 190 -15.07 16.01 16.04
C ALA A 190 -15.65 16.06 14.62
N GLN A 191 -16.24 17.20 14.21
CA GLN A 191 -16.73 17.40 12.85
C GLN A 191 -15.60 17.45 11.81
N GLU A 192 -14.46 18.06 12.14
CA GLU A 192 -13.27 18.07 11.26
C GLU A 192 -12.71 16.67 11.08
N LEU A 193 -12.59 15.90 12.16
CA LEU A 193 -12.12 14.51 12.08
C LEU A 193 -13.08 13.64 11.30
N GLN A 194 -14.39 13.78 11.51
CA GLN A 194 -15.40 13.04 10.77
C GLN A 194 -15.39 13.42 9.27
N ALA A 195 -15.19 14.70 8.94
CA ALA A 195 -15.05 15.14 7.55
C ALA A 195 -13.83 14.51 6.86
N SER A 196 -12.69 14.38 7.56
CA SER A 196 -11.53 13.64 7.06
C SER A 196 -11.85 12.17 6.86
N VAL A 197 -12.55 11.49 7.78
CA VAL A 197 -12.96 10.09 7.60
C VAL A 197 -13.85 9.95 6.38
N ASN A 198 -14.88 10.78 6.24
CA ASN A 198 -15.82 10.76 5.11
C ASN A 198 -15.12 10.99 3.76
N TYR A 199 -14.06 11.77 3.77
CA TYR A 199 -13.25 12.02 2.56
C TYR A 199 -12.35 10.84 2.19
N TRP A 200 -11.65 10.28 3.19
CA TRP A 200 -10.62 9.25 2.93
C TRP A 200 -11.19 7.82 2.87
N TRP A 201 -12.26 7.52 3.58
CA TRP A 201 -12.84 6.18 3.64
C TRP A 201 -13.11 5.58 2.24
N PRO A 202 -13.91 6.23 1.36
CA PRO A 202 -14.19 5.66 0.04
C PRO A 202 -12.93 5.54 -0.82
N ARG A 203 -12.00 6.49 -0.70
CA ARG A 203 -10.74 6.49 -1.47
C ARG A 203 -9.79 5.37 -1.06
N VAL A 204 -9.76 5.02 0.22
CA VAL A 204 -8.99 3.87 0.70
C VAL A 204 -9.70 2.58 0.33
N ALA A 205 -11.02 2.50 0.40
CA ALA A 205 -11.80 1.35 -0.04
C ALA A 205 -11.51 1.00 -1.53
N GLU A 206 -11.32 1.99 -2.37
CA GLU A 206 -10.94 1.80 -3.79
C GLU A 206 -9.53 1.21 -3.97
N SER A 207 -8.65 1.26 -2.95
CA SER A 207 -7.31 0.67 -3.01
C SER A 207 -7.33 -0.86 -3.15
N PHE A 208 -8.42 -1.51 -2.78
CA PHE A 208 -8.60 -2.96 -2.95
C PHE A 208 -8.88 -3.37 -4.40
N GLY A 209 -9.24 -2.41 -5.27
CA GLY A 209 -9.53 -2.64 -6.68
C GLY A 209 -10.91 -3.24 -6.92
N GLY A 210 -11.21 -3.49 -8.19
CA GLY A 210 -12.47 -4.10 -8.62
C GLY A 210 -12.37 -5.62 -8.76
N ALA A 211 -13.52 -6.27 -8.92
CA ALA A 211 -13.64 -7.70 -9.18
C ALA A 211 -13.34 -8.00 -10.66
N ASP A 212 -12.16 -8.52 -10.94
CA ASP A 212 -11.85 -9.21 -12.21
C ASP A 212 -11.51 -10.66 -11.87
N GLU A 213 -12.53 -11.50 -11.91
CA GLU A 213 -12.42 -12.91 -11.52
C GLU A 213 -11.40 -13.66 -12.38
N THR A 214 -11.38 -13.39 -13.70
CA THR A 214 -10.44 -14.07 -14.61
C THR A 214 -8.99 -13.74 -14.26
N ARG A 215 -8.72 -12.49 -14.01
CA ARG A 215 -7.39 -12.05 -13.59
C ARG A 215 -7.03 -12.59 -12.20
N LEU A 216 -7.98 -12.58 -11.28
CA LEU A 216 -7.77 -13.10 -9.93
C LEU A 216 -7.38 -14.57 -9.93
N GLU A 217 -8.09 -15.41 -10.67
CA GLU A 217 -7.78 -16.84 -10.79
C GLU A 217 -6.39 -17.07 -11.42
N ALA A 218 -6.03 -16.26 -12.43
CA ALA A 218 -4.68 -16.31 -12.99
C ALA A 218 -3.60 -15.92 -11.96
N LEU A 219 -3.84 -14.92 -11.12
CA LEU A 219 -2.92 -14.51 -10.05
C LEU A 219 -2.83 -15.56 -8.95
N LYS A 220 -3.94 -16.20 -8.59
CA LYS A 220 -3.97 -17.32 -7.62
C LYS A 220 -3.18 -18.51 -8.14
N ALA A 221 -3.38 -18.89 -9.40
CA ALA A 221 -2.63 -19.99 -10.03
C ALA A 221 -1.11 -19.72 -10.06
N MET A 222 -0.71 -18.47 -10.18
CA MET A 222 0.69 -18.05 -10.09
C MET A 222 1.19 -17.87 -8.64
N GLY A 223 0.33 -17.99 -7.63
CA GLY A 223 0.69 -17.75 -6.23
C GLY A 223 1.04 -16.28 -5.94
N LEU A 224 0.52 -15.34 -6.72
CA LEU A 224 0.70 -13.89 -6.53
C LEU A 224 -0.47 -13.24 -5.78
N ARG A 225 -1.56 -13.97 -5.59
CA ARG A 225 -2.75 -13.58 -4.83
C ARG A 225 -3.36 -14.82 -4.21
N ARG A 226 -4.07 -14.69 -3.09
CA ARG A 226 -4.72 -15.81 -2.38
C ARG A 226 -6.19 -15.55 -2.10
N ILE A 227 -6.55 -14.30 -1.79
CA ILE A 227 -7.91 -13.89 -1.44
C ILE A 227 -8.43 -12.83 -2.40
N THR A 228 -9.74 -12.69 -2.48
CA THR A 228 -10.40 -11.73 -3.38
C THR A 228 -10.26 -10.30 -2.89
N SER A 229 -10.46 -9.33 -3.79
CA SER A 229 -10.52 -7.92 -3.41
C SER A 229 -11.66 -7.64 -2.43
N ASP A 230 -12.82 -8.27 -2.64
CA ASP A 230 -14.00 -8.11 -1.78
C ASP A 230 -13.77 -8.69 -0.38
N GLU A 231 -13.11 -9.85 -0.27
CA GLU A 231 -12.72 -10.40 1.04
C GLU A 231 -11.73 -9.51 1.79
N MET A 232 -10.74 -8.95 1.08
CA MET A 232 -9.79 -8.00 1.68
C MET A 232 -10.51 -6.75 2.17
N ARG A 233 -11.36 -6.18 1.32
CA ARG A 233 -12.13 -4.98 1.63
C ARG A 233 -13.05 -5.22 2.85
N ALA A 234 -13.80 -6.30 2.87
CA ALA A 234 -14.67 -6.64 3.98
C ALA A 234 -13.94 -6.79 5.32
N ARG A 235 -12.74 -7.39 5.30
CA ARG A 235 -11.88 -7.49 6.50
C ARG A 235 -11.43 -6.11 6.99
N TRP A 236 -10.98 -5.27 6.06
CA TRP A 236 -10.56 -3.91 6.37
C TRP A 236 -11.71 -3.08 6.93
N GLU A 237 -12.90 -3.13 6.28
CA GLU A 237 -14.09 -2.39 6.72
C GLU A 237 -14.50 -2.79 8.14
N ALA A 238 -14.58 -4.09 8.42
CA ALA A 238 -14.99 -4.60 9.74
C ALA A 238 -14.02 -4.19 10.85
N GLU A 239 -12.71 -4.32 10.62
CA GLU A 239 -11.68 -3.95 11.60
C GLU A 239 -11.63 -2.44 11.84
N THR A 240 -11.62 -1.66 10.76
CA THR A 240 -11.45 -0.21 10.82
C THR A 240 -12.70 0.49 11.37
N ASP A 241 -13.89 0.03 10.99
CA ASP A 241 -15.15 0.51 11.56
C ASP A 241 -15.21 0.31 13.09
N GLY A 242 -14.74 -0.87 13.56
CA GLY A 242 -14.62 -1.13 15.00
C GLY A 242 -13.72 -0.14 15.74
N ILE A 243 -12.57 0.22 15.13
CA ILE A 243 -11.64 1.20 15.69
C ILE A 243 -12.27 2.61 15.73
N LEU A 244 -12.89 3.04 14.62
CA LEU A 244 -13.52 4.36 14.53
C LEU A 244 -14.66 4.52 15.56
N LYS A 245 -15.51 3.51 15.71
CA LYS A 245 -16.61 3.52 16.70
C LYS A 245 -16.12 3.62 18.14
N GLN A 246 -15.01 2.98 18.50
CA GLN A 246 -14.41 3.07 19.83
C GLN A 246 -14.00 4.50 20.22
N ILE A 247 -13.72 5.33 19.22
CA ILE A 247 -13.28 6.72 19.41
C ILE A 247 -14.36 7.75 19.02
N GLY A 248 -15.61 7.30 18.79
CA GLY A 248 -16.76 8.15 18.53
C GLY A 248 -16.87 8.67 17.09
N LEU A 249 -16.12 8.07 16.14
CA LEU A 249 -16.22 8.38 14.72
C LEU A 249 -17.01 7.28 13.99
N GLN A 250 -17.51 7.61 12.80
CA GLN A 250 -18.28 6.68 11.97
C GLN A 250 -17.52 6.43 10.66
N SER A 251 -17.58 5.18 10.19
CA SER A 251 -17.18 4.83 8.82
C SER A 251 -18.07 5.55 7.80
N GLY A 252 -17.50 5.93 6.67
CA GLY A 252 -18.20 6.63 5.59
C GLY A 252 -19.05 5.69 4.73
#